data_d8d4440459a24c2b90b2ef4d14501f17
#
_entry.id   d8d4440459a24c2b90b2ef4d14501f17
#
_cell.length_a   1.000
_cell.length_b   1.000
_cell.length_c   1.000
_cell.angle_alpha   90.00
_cell.angle_beta   90.00
_cell.angle_gamma   90.00
#
_symmetry.space_group_name_H-M   'P 1'
#
loop_
_entity.id
_entity.type
_entity.pdbx_description
1 polymer ?
#
loop_
_entity_poly.entity_id
_entity_poly.type
_entity_poly.pdbx_seq_one_letter_code
_entity_poly.pdbx_strand_id
1 'polypeptide(L)'
;MNREVYNTILARRSIRSFTDKKVSHEDIRTLLEAAMAAPSACNLQPWSFIVVDAQDRLAALYDCAEQGKYYAPLAIIICGTNSHIPWKDDGWLFDIGACAENIMLECVELGLASVCIGGFDEARLSEIFSIPEGVRPVCILEIGYPAWERKPNSWYTEDAVHWQIYDTDRERKMRTLEDLHEDIKNGQM
;
A
#
# COMPACT_ATOMS: atom_id res chain seq x y z
N MET A 1 6.52 14.38 25.13
CA MET A 1 5.46 13.47 24.68
C MET A 1 6.09 12.59 23.59
N ASN A 2 6.11 11.28 23.79
CA ASN A 2 6.62 10.36 22.75
C ASN A 2 5.68 10.45 21.52
N ARG A 3 6.22 10.68 20.32
CA ARG A 3 5.47 10.82 19.06
C ARG A 3 5.93 9.80 18.03
N GLU A 4 6.42 8.63 18.46
CA GLU A 4 6.97 7.60 17.58
C GLU A 4 6.00 7.26 16.45
N VAL A 5 4.76 6.89 16.76
CA VAL A 5 3.73 6.58 15.75
C VAL A 5 3.54 7.73 14.75
N TYR A 6 3.48 8.98 15.23
CA TYR A 6 3.32 10.13 14.35
C TYR A 6 4.54 10.31 13.44
N ASN A 7 5.73 10.10 13.95
CA ASN A 7 6.96 10.21 13.17
C ASN A 7 7.03 9.12 12.10
N THR A 8 6.63 7.89 12.43
CA THR A 8 6.53 6.76 11.50
C THR A 8 5.56 7.07 10.36
N ILE A 9 4.38 7.62 10.69
CA ILE A 9 3.39 8.07 9.70
C ILE A 9 4.00 9.11 8.74
N LEU A 10 4.73 10.10 9.25
CA LEU A 10 5.36 11.11 8.41
C LEU A 10 6.55 10.57 7.59
N ALA A 11 7.27 9.59 8.13
CA ALA A 11 8.41 8.97 7.47
C ALA A 11 8.00 8.01 6.34
N ARG A 12 6.80 7.41 6.44
CA ARG A 12 6.28 6.54 5.39
C ARG A 12 6.15 7.31 4.07
N ARG A 13 6.84 6.86 3.07
CA ARG A 13 6.83 7.43 1.71
C ARG A 13 6.77 6.30 0.67
N SER A 14 6.13 6.55 -0.46
CA SER A 14 6.20 5.64 -1.61
C SER A 14 7.59 5.69 -2.21
N ILE A 15 8.42 4.71 -1.89
CA ILE A 15 9.78 4.55 -2.41
C ILE A 15 9.72 3.61 -3.62
N ARG A 16 10.38 3.99 -4.69
CA ARG A 16 10.33 3.34 -6.01
C ARG A 16 11.72 2.92 -6.51
N SER A 17 12.69 2.85 -5.62
CA SER A 17 14.03 2.37 -5.92
C SER A 17 14.57 1.62 -4.72
N PHE A 18 14.92 0.38 -4.93
CA PHE A 18 15.32 -0.56 -3.90
C PHE A 18 16.71 -1.11 -4.18
N THR A 19 17.36 -1.61 -3.13
CA THR A 19 18.59 -2.41 -3.26
C THR A 19 18.24 -3.87 -3.51
N ASP A 20 19.21 -4.65 -3.97
CA ASP A 20 19.03 -6.11 -4.18
C ASP A 20 19.04 -6.93 -2.88
N LYS A 21 19.21 -6.26 -1.72
CA LYS A 21 19.24 -6.94 -0.41
C LYS A 21 17.88 -7.58 -0.14
N LYS A 22 17.89 -8.89 0.08
CA LYS A 22 16.67 -9.64 0.41
C LYS A 22 16.11 -9.23 1.76
N VAL A 23 14.79 -9.20 1.86
CA VAL A 23 14.06 -9.05 3.12
C VAL A 23 14.09 -10.40 3.85
N SER A 24 14.33 -10.38 5.16
CA SER A 24 14.38 -11.62 5.93
C SER A 24 12.99 -12.24 6.12
N HIS A 25 12.91 -13.55 6.28
CA HIS A 25 11.64 -14.22 6.58
C HIS A 25 11.04 -13.76 7.92
N GLU A 26 11.87 -13.35 8.86
CA GLU A 26 11.45 -12.78 10.14
C GLU A 26 10.75 -11.42 9.92
N ASP A 27 11.37 -10.53 9.15
CA ASP A 27 10.77 -9.25 8.80
C ASP A 27 9.46 -9.44 8.02
N ILE A 28 9.43 -10.37 7.05
CA ILE A 28 8.20 -10.70 6.29
C ILE A 28 7.08 -11.14 7.24
N ARG A 29 7.41 -11.98 8.22
CA ARG A 29 6.44 -12.43 9.23
C ARG A 29 5.92 -11.24 10.05
N THR A 30 6.80 -10.35 10.50
CA THR A 30 6.43 -9.15 11.26
C THR A 30 5.50 -8.24 10.45
N LEU A 31 5.78 -8.05 9.16
CA LEU A 31 4.90 -7.31 8.24
C LEU A 31 3.51 -7.92 8.14
N LEU A 32 3.41 -9.26 8.07
CA LEU A 32 2.12 -9.95 8.01
C LEU A 32 1.38 -9.91 9.36
N GLU A 33 2.08 -9.97 10.48
CA GLU A 33 1.50 -9.78 11.81
C GLU A 33 0.92 -8.37 11.96
N ALA A 34 1.64 -7.33 11.51
CA ALA A 34 1.14 -5.96 11.47
C ALA A 34 -0.10 -5.82 10.58
N ALA A 35 -0.09 -6.44 9.39
CA ALA A 35 -1.24 -6.48 8.50
C ALA A 35 -2.47 -7.04 9.18
N MET A 36 -2.35 -8.18 9.82
CA MET A 36 -3.46 -8.90 10.48
C MET A 36 -3.92 -8.23 11.78
N ALA A 37 -3.18 -7.26 12.31
CA ALA A 37 -3.60 -6.42 13.41
C ALA A 37 -4.53 -5.26 12.99
N ALA A 38 -4.80 -5.10 11.69
CA ALA A 38 -5.71 -4.09 11.19
C ALA A 38 -7.15 -4.33 11.69
N PRO A 39 -7.94 -3.26 11.90
CA PRO A 39 -9.36 -3.43 12.18
C PRO A 39 -10.08 -3.96 10.93
N SER A 40 -11.14 -4.72 11.15
CA SER A 40 -12.07 -5.11 10.08
C SER A 40 -13.50 -5.06 10.56
N ALA A 41 -14.44 -4.82 9.65
CA ALA A 41 -15.84 -4.77 9.99
C ALA A 41 -16.29 -6.10 10.62
N CYS A 42 -16.93 -6.02 11.79
CA CYS A 42 -17.32 -7.19 12.59
C CYS A 42 -16.18 -8.20 12.87
N ASN A 43 -14.93 -7.77 12.76
CA ASN A 43 -13.75 -8.63 12.86
C ASN A 43 -13.76 -9.81 11.86
N LEU A 44 -14.28 -9.57 10.65
CA LEU A 44 -14.42 -10.59 9.61
C LEU A 44 -13.11 -10.96 8.93
N GLN A 45 -12.09 -10.09 9.02
CA GLN A 45 -10.73 -10.34 8.53
C GLN A 45 -10.71 -10.85 7.08
N PRO A 46 -11.24 -10.07 6.12
CA PRO A 46 -11.51 -10.53 4.75
C PRO A 46 -10.25 -10.66 3.87
N TRP A 47 -9.09 -10.48 4.43
CA TRP A 47 -7.80 -10.45 3.73
C TRP A 47 -7.15 -11.82 3.58
N SER A 48 -6.39 -11.96 2.53
CA SER A 48 -5.38 -13.00 2.34
C SER A 48 -4.15 -12.40 1.65
N PHE A 49 -3.00 -13.04 1.82
CA PHE A 49 -1.72 -12.51 1.35
C PHE A 49 -1.00 -13.55 0.51
N ILE A 50 -0.44 -13.11 -0.62
CA ILE A 50 0.51 -13.89 -1.40
C ILE A 50 1.87 -13.22 -1.28
N VAL A 51 2.81 -13.88 -0.65
CA VAL A 51 4.20 -13.43 -0.51
C VAL A 51 5.00 -13.89 -1.72
N VAL A 52 5.67 -12.98 -2.39
CA VAL A 52 6.43 -13.23 -3.61
C VAL A 52 7.85 -12.71 -3.41
N ASP A 53 8.82 -13.61 -3.23
CA ASP A 53 10.24 -13.32 -3.03
C ASP A 53 11.16 -14.14 -3.96
N ALA A 54 10.59 -15.09 -4.70
CA ALA A 54 11.30 -15.86 -5.72
C ALA A 54 11.40 -15.04 -7.02
N GLN A 55 12.60 -14.99 -7.61
CA GLN A 55 12.91 -14.11 -8.73
C GLN A 55 12.05 -14.39 -9.98
N ASP A 56 11.76 -15.65 -10.28
CA ASP A 56 10.89 -16.05 -11.38
C ASP A 56 9.43 -15.64 -11.16
N ARG A 57 8.97 -15.70 -9.93
CA ARG A 57 7.60 -15.27 -9.54
C ARG A 57 7.48 -13.76 -9.52
N LEU A 58 8.50 -13.03 -9.06
CA LEU A 58 8.56 -11.58 -9.15
C LEU A 58 8.55 -11.12 -10.62
N ALA A 59 9.30 -11.79 -11.51
CA ALA A 59 9.27 -11.47 -12.94
C ALA A 59 7.87 -11.66 -13.52
N ALA A 60 7.19 -12.75 -13.18
CA ALA A 60 5.80 -13.00 -13.62
C ALA A 60 4.81 -11.96 -13.07
N LEU A 61 5.01 -11.50 -11.83
CA LEU A 61 4.21 -10.43 -11.24
C LEU A 61 4.38 -9.12 -12.02
N TYR A 62 5.62 -8.75 -12.35
CA TYR A 62 5.89 -7.54 -13.11
C TYR A 62 5.31 -7.56 -14.54
N ASP A 63 5.09 -8.74 -15.12
CA ASP A 63 4.40 -8.86 -16.41
C ASP A 63 2.91 -8.52 -16.31
N CYS A 64 2.30 -8.56 -15.12
CA CYS A 64 0.92 -8.16 -14.88
C CYS A 64 0.77 -6.68 -14.55
N ALA A 65 1.82 -6.03 -14.06
CA ALA A 65 1.79 -4.61 -13.72
C ALA A 65 1.96 -3.77 -14.99
N GLU A 66 0.93 -3.02 -15.37
CA GLU A 66 1.00 -2.09 -16.51
C GLU A 66 1.92 -0.91 -16.21
N GLN A 67 1.86 -0.44 -14.97
CA GLN A 67 2.70 0.64 -14.42
C GLN A 67 3.20 0.22 -13.04
N GLY A 68 4.34 0.75 -12.63
CA GLY A 68 4.84 0.47 -11.27
C GLY A 68 5.68 -0.79 -11.19
N LYS A 69 6.63 -0.98 -12.11
CA LYS A 69 7.64 -2.05 -12.06
C LYS A 69 8.90 -1.49 -11.41
N TYR A 70 9.01 -1.61 -10.08
CA TYR A 70 10.14 -1.04 -9.35
C TYR A 70 11.17 -2.09 -8.92
N TYR A 71 10.92 -3.36 -9.27
CA TYR A 71 11.85 -4.48 -9.11
C TYR A 71 12.35 -4.64 -7.67
N ALA A 72 11.44 -4.50 -6.71
CA ALA A 72 11.74 -4.78 -5.32
C ALA A 72 12.05 -6.26 -5.08
N PRO A 73 12.89 -6.62 -4.09
CA PRO A 73 13.22 -8.01 -3.78
C PRO A 73 12.08 -8.80 -3.12
N LEU A 74 11.01 -8.13 -2.73
CA LEU A 74 9.80 -8.70 -2.13
C LEU A 74 8.57 -7.99 -2.68
N ALA A 75 7.51 -8.75 -2.97
CA ALA A 75 6.17 -8.22 -3.14
C ALA A 75 5.17 -8.97 -2.28
N ILE A 76 4.16 -8.25 -1.77
CA ILE A 76 3.01 -8.84 -1.09
C ILE A 76 1.76 -8.44 -1.86
N ILE A 77 1.07 -9.42 -2.46
CA ILE A 77 -0.23 -9.21 -3.08
C ILE A 77 -1.27 -9.34 -1.97
N ILE A 78 -2.02 -8.28 -1.73
CA ILE A 78 -3.12 -8.30 -0.76
C ILE A 78 -4.40 -8.57 -1.52
N CYS A 79 -5.02 -9.68 -1.18
CA CYS A 79 -6.30 -10.10 -1.72
C CYS A 79 -7.40 -9.93 -0.67
N GLY A 80 -8.62 -9.72 -1.14
CA GLY A 80 -9.77 -9.64 -0.26
C GLY A 80 -10.96 -10.41 -0.80
N THR A 81 -11.80 -10.85 0.12
CA THR A 81 -13.08 -11.49 -0.18
C THR A 81 -14.21 -10.57 0.27
N ASN A 82 -15.22 -10.36 -0.58
CA ASN A 82 -16.38 -9.59 -0.17
C ASN A 82 -17.06 -10.26 1.03
N SER A 83 -17.05 -9.58 2.16
CA SER A 83 -17.62 -10.09 3.43
C SER A 83 -19.15 -9.98 3.50
N HIS A 84 -19.80 -9.47 2.43
CA HIS A 84 -21.26 -9.34 2.31
C HIS A 84 -21.91 -8.70 3.56
N ILE A 85 -21.34 -7.58 4.02
CA ILE A 85 -21.93 -6.82 5.13
C ILE A 85 -23.21 -6.16 4.63
N PRO A 86 -24.38 -6.40 5.28
CA PRO A 86 -25.68 -5.97 4.74
C PRO A 86 -25.86 -4.47 4.49
N TRP A 87 -25.06 -3.64 5.15
CA TRP A 87 -25.14 -2.18 5.06
C TRP A 87 -24.03 -1.54 4.22
N LYS A 88 -23.07 -2.33 3.71
CA LYS A 88 -21.94 -1.79 2.95
C LYS A 88 -21.28 -2.88 2.09
N ASP A 89 -21.61 -2.96 0.83
CA ASP A 89 -21.11 -4.01 -0.09
C ASP A 89 -19.61 -3.93 -0.34
N ASP A 90 -19.01 -2.73 -0.32
CA ASP A 90 -17.59 -2.49 -0.56
C ASP A 90 -16.78 -2.20 0.74
N GLY A 91 -17.39 -2.38 1.91
CA GLY A 91 -16.78 -2.10 3.21
C GLY A 91 -15.46 -2.84 3.44
N TRP A 92 -15.33 -4.04 2.93
CA TRP A 92 -14.13 -4.86 3.01
C TRP A 92 -12.89 -4.21 2.34
N LEU A 93 -13.08 -3.28 1.41
CA LEU A 93 -11.96 -2.53 0.81
C LEU A 93 -11.30 -1.58 1.81
N PHE A 94 -12.04 -1.02 2.78
CA PHE A 94 -11.48 -0.23 3.87
C PHE A 94 -10.60 -1.09 4.78
N ASP A 95 -11.04 -2.34 5.04
CA ASP A 95 -10.30 -3.30 5.85
C ASP A 95 -8.97 -3.64 5.18
N ILE A 96 -8.97 -3.88 3.86
CA ILE A 96 -7.76 -4.10 3.06
C ILE A 96 -6.85 -2.88 3.05
N GLY A 97 -7.41 -1.67 2.93
CA GLY A 97 -6.65 -0.42 2.98
C GLY A 97 -5.94 -0.23 4.33
N ALA A 98 -6.62 -0.51 5.44
CA ALA A 98 -6.04 -0.46 6.78
C ALA A 98 -4.91 -1.49 6.95
N CYS A 99 -5.12 -2.70 6.42
CA CYS A 99 -4.13 -3.76 6.40
C CYS A 99 -2.87 -3.36 5.61
N ALA A 100 -3.04 -2.80 4.41
CA ALA A 100 -1.94 -2.32 3.58
C ALA A 100 -1.14 -1.20 4.27
N GLU A 101 -1.82 -0.23 4.91
CA GLU A 101 -1.16 0.85 5.63
C GLU A 101 -0.35 0.33 6.81
N ASN A 102 -0.86 -0.64 7.59
CA ASN A 102 -0.10 -1.25 8.67
C ASN A 102 1.21 -1.87 8.18
N ILE A 103 1.21 -2.62 7.06
CA ILE A 103 2.44 -3.14 6.44
C ILE A 103 3.39 -2.00 6.09
N MET A 104 2.88 -0.93 5.47
CA MET A 104 3.71 0.19 5.02
C MET A 104 4.33 0.97 6.19
N LEU A 105 3.63 1.07 7.32
CA LEU A 105 4.16 1.68 8.55
C LEU A 105 5.22 0.78 9.20
N GLU A 106 4.96 -0.52 9.27
CA GLU A 106 5.92 -1.48 9.82
C GLU A 106 7.18 -1.57 8.97
N CYS A 107 7.09 -1.40 7.64
CA CYS A 107 8.28 -1.26 6.80
C CYS A 107 9.21 -0.15 7.29
N VAL A 108 8.66 1.00 7.73
CA VAL A 108 9.47 2.12 8.24
C VAL A 108 10.21 1.73 9.51
N GLU A 109 9.54 1.04 10.45
CA GLU A 109 10.13 0.59 11.71
C GLU A 109 11.26 -0.43 11.50
N LEU A 110 11.11 -1.29 10.48
CA LEU A 110 12.12 -2.29 10.09
C LEU A 110 13.25 -1.72 9.21
N GLY A 111 13.26 -0.41 8.92
CA GLY A 111 14.21 0.19 7.99
C GLY A 111 14.02 -0.24 6.54
N LEU A 112 12.84 -0.77 6.22
CA LEU A 112 12.40 -1.08 4.88
C LEU A 112 11.64 0.10 4.27
N ALA A 113 11.38 0.00 2.99
CA ALA A 113 10.53 0.93 2.26
C ALA A 113 9.51 0.16 1.42
N SER A 114 8.44 0.84 1.06
CA SER A 114 7.37 0.23 0.28
C SER A 114 6.76 1.21 -0.72
N VAL A 115 6.10 0.64 -1.72
CA VAL A 115 5.16 1.34 -2.60
C VAL A 115 3.94 0.48 -2.85
N CYS A 116 2.77 1.10 -2.79
CA CYS A 116 1.50 0.44 -3.09
C CYS A 116 1.13 0.66 -4.56
N ILE A 117 0.82 -0.43 -5.27
CA ILE A 117 0.44 -0.46 -6.67
C ILE A 117 -0.99 -0.96 -6.78
N GLY A 118 -1.86 -0.15 -7.40
CA GLY A 118 -3.26 -0.50 -7.69
C GLY A 118 -3.53 -0.68 -9.18
N GLY A 119 -2.55 -0.40 -10.05
CA GLY A 119 -2.70 -0.53 -11.52
C GLY A 119 -2.05 -1.81 -12.04
N PHE A 120 -2.83 -2.87 -12.21
CA PHE A 120 -2.41 -4.16 -12.73
C PHE A 120 -3.59 -4.88 -13.41
N ASP A 121 -3.28 -5.85 -14.25
CA ASP A 121 -4.26 -6.75 -14.86
C ASP A 121 -4.70 -7.81 -13.81
N GLU A 122 -5.88 -7.59 -13.19
CA GLU A 122 -6.42 -8.47 -12.14
C GLU A 122 -6.65 -9.89 -12.64
N ALA A 123 -7.12 -10.07 -13.88
CA ALA A 123 -7.44 -11.39 -14.44
C ALA A 123 -6.14 -12.20 -14.65
N ARG A 124 -5.14 -11.56 -15.26
CA ARG A 124 -3.84 -12.17 -15.49
C ARG A 124 -3.10 -12.46 -14.20
N LEU A 125 -3.17 -11.54 -13.22
CA LEU A 125 -2.59 -11.77 -11.89
C LEU A 125 -3.22 -12.97 -11.19
N SER A 126 -4.55 -13.07 -11.28
CA SER A 126 -5.29 -14.19 -10.69
C SER A 126 -4.95 -15.52 -11.33
N GLU A 127 -4.77 -15.56 -12.64
CA GLU A 127 -4.33 -16.75 -13.37
C GLU A 127 -2.91 -17.19 -12.92
N ILE A 128 -1.94 -16.26 -12.95
CA ILE A 128 -0.53 -16.55 -12.62
C ILE A 128 -0.36 -17.01 -11.18
N PHE A 129 -1.08 -16.41 -10.26
CA PHE A 129 -0.97 -16.73 -8.82
C PHE A 129 -2.06 -17.67 -8.31
N SER A 130 -2.87 -18.24 -9.21
CA SER A 130 -3.92 -19.21 -8.90
C SER A 130 -4.90 -18.68 -7.82
N ILE A 131 -5.26 -17.40 -7.93
CA ILE A 131 -6.22 -16.78 -7.02
C ILE A 131 -7.61 -17.30 -7.37
N PRO A 132 -8.33 -17.92 -6.41
CA PRO A 132 -9.61 -18.56 -6.71
C PRO A 132 -10.71 -17.51 -7.00
N GLU A 133 -11.75 -17.98 -7.69
CA GLU A 133 -12.97 -17.18 -7.88
C GLU A 133 -13.55 -16.74 -6.53
N GLY A 134 -14.01 -15.48 -6.47
CA GLY A 134 -14.53 -14.86 -5.24
C GLY A 134 -13.48 -14.22 -4.35
N VAL A 135 -12.19 -14.42 -4.64
CA VAL A 135 -11.07 -13.69 -4.02
C VAL A 135 -10.50 -12.70 -5.03
N ARG A 136 -10.42 -11.44 -4.64
CA ARG A 136 -9.95 -10.36 -5.51
C ARG A 136 -8.61 -9.82 -5.06
N PRO A 137 -7.58 -9.76 -5.93
CA PRO A 137 -6.37 -9.00 -5.64
C PRO A 137 -6.71 -7.49 -5.64
N VAL A 138 -6.33 -6.79 -4.57
CA VAL A 138 -6.70 -5.38 -4.36
C VAL A 138 -5.52 -4.45 -4.59
N CYS A 139 -4.37 -4.83 -4.06
CA CYS A 139 -3.13 -4.08 -4.27
C CYS A 139 -1.91 -4.98 -4.16
N ILE A 140 -0.81 -4.49 -4.71
CA ILE A 140 0.52 -5.09 -4.61
C ILE A 140 1.38 -4.12 -3.81
N LEU A 141 2.01 -4.58 -2.74
CA LEU A 141 3.06 -3.84 -2.06
C LEU A 141 4.42 -4.34 -2.52
N GLU A 142 5.18 -3.52 -3.23
CA GLU A 142 6.59 -3.77 -3.48
C GLU A 142 7.41 -3.27 -2.29
N ILE A 143 8.27 -4.13 -1.74
CA ILE A 143 8.96 -3.92 -0.46
C ILE A 143 10.43 -4.27 -0.58
N GLY A 144 11.29 -3.45 0.02
CA GLY A 144 12.73 -3.70 0.06
C GLY A 144 13.47 -2.63 0.83
N TYR A 145 14.80 -2.77 0.92
CA TYR A 145 15.62 -1.71 1.49
C TYR A 145 15.75 -0.57 0.49
N PRO A 146 15.49 0.69 0.92
CA PRO A 146 15.50 1.84 0.01
C PRO A 146 16.92 2.09 -0.53
N ALA A 147 17.03 2.41 -1.82
CA ALA A 147 18.29 2.83 -2.43
C ALA A 147 18.66 4.28 -2.03
N TRP A 148 17.71 5.06 -1.57
CA TRP A 148 17.86 6.43 -1.08
C TRP A 148 16.71 6.79 -0.14
N GLU A 149 16.95 7.73 0.76
CA GLU A 149 15.98 8.17 1.75
C GLU A 149 15.16 9.37 1.27
N ARG A 150 13.91 9.45 1.71
CA ARG A 150 13.05 10.63 1.54
C ARG A 150 12.82 11.32 2.88
N LYS A 151 12.73 12.64 2.83
CA LYS A 151 12.38 13.42 4.02
C LYS A 151 10.93 13.12 4.43
N PRO A 152 10.67 13.03 5.74
CA PRO A 152 9.30 12.97 6.27
C PRO A 152 8.47 14.15 5.76
N ASN A 153 7.19 13.91 5.48
CA ASN A 153 6.30 14.94 4.97
C ASN A 153 4.85 14.71 5.41
N SER A 154 4.11 15.81 5.50
CA SER A 154 2.65 15.81 5.63
C SER A 154 2.07 16.73 4.56
N TRP A 155 0.99 16.29 3.95
CA TRP A 155 0.22 17.04 2.96
C TRP A 155 -1.05 17.66 3.57
N TYR A 156 -0.95 18.08 4.83
CA TYR A 156 -2.05 18.76 5.49
C TYR A 156 -2.42 20.06 4.77
N THR A 157 -3.70 20.21 4.49
CA THR A 157 -4.29 21.44 3.96
C THR A 157 -5.56 21.76 4.70
N GLU A 158 -5.75 23.02 5.06
CA GLU A 158 -6.92 23.48 5.82
C GLU A 158 -8.22 23.37 5.01
N ASP A 159 -8.14 23.50 3.69
CA ASP A 159 -9.28 23.39 2.77
C ASP A 159 -9.89 21.99 2.69
N ALA A 160 -9.16 20.96 3.16
CA ALA A 160 -9.66 19.59 3.28
C ALA A 160 -10.46 19.33 4.57
N VAL A 161 -10.51 20.30 5.51
CA VAL A 161 -11.10 20.11 6.83
C VAL A 161 -12.36 20.97 6.97
N HIS A 162 -13.50 20.33 7.23
CA HIS A 162 -14.78 20.98 7.48
C HIS A 162 -15.20 20.74 8.94
N TRP A 163 -15.57 21.80 9.64
CA TRP A 163 -15.97 21.71 11.04
C TRP A 163 -17.50 21.65 11.15
N GLN A 164 -18.02 20.66 11.87
CA GLN A 164 -19.43 20.41 12.16
C GLN A 164 -20.28 19.99 10.94
N ILE A 165 -20.20 20.72 9.82
CA ILE A 165 -20.91 20.46 8.58
C ILE A 165 -19.95 20.58 7.39
N TYR A 166 -20.31 19.98 6.26
CA TYR A 166 -19.55 20.16 5.02
C TYR A 166 -19.82 21.57 4.48
N ASP A 167 -18.77 22.36 4.34
CA ASP A 167 -18.83 23.73 3.81
C ASP A 167 -18.78 23.67 2.27
N THR A 168 -19.94 23.86 1.64
CA THR A 168 -20.09 23.80 0.17
C THR A 168 -19.51 25.02 -0.53
N ASP A 169 -19.32 26.14 0.19
CA ASP A 169 -18.78 27.38 -0.35
C ASP A 169 -17.26 27.40 -0.34
N ARG A 170 -16.65 26.43 0.36
CA ARG A 170 -15.21 26.25 0.40
C ARG A 170 -14.75 25.46 -0.83
N GLU A 171 -14.02 26.11 -1.70
CA GLU A 171 -13.39 25.46 -2.85
C GLU A 171 -12.14 24.70 -2.42
N ARG A 172 -12.14 23.36 -2.58
CA ARG A 172 -10.97 22.52 -2.35
C ARG A 172 -10.22 22.32 -3.66
N LYS A 173 -8.97 22.75 -3.71
CA LYS A 173 -8.06 22.44 -4.81
C LYS A 173 -7.48 21.05 -4.62
N MET A 174 -8.06 20.05 -5.29
CA MET A 174 -7.48 18.71 -5.31
C MET A 174 -6.23 18.68 -6.19
N ARG A 175 -5.26 17.86 -5.81
CA ARG A 175 -4.08 17.61 -6.63
C ARG A 175 -4.48 16.91 -7.94
N THR A 176 -3.85 17.32 -9.02
CA THR A 176 -4.05 16.77 -10.36
C THR A 176 -2.86 15.89 -10.79
N LEU A 177 -3.02 15.18 -11.91
CA LEU A 177 -1.89 14.48 -12.54
C LEU A 177 -0.82 15.45 -13.07
N GLU A 178 -1.19 16.69 -13.39
CA GLU A 178 -0.26 17.74 -13.82
C GLU A 178 0.63 18.16 -12.66
N ASP A 179 0.05 18.38 -11.46
CA ASP A 179 0.83 18.65 -10.24
C ASP A 179 1.82 17.52 -9.94
N LEU A 180 1.41 16.27 -10.18
CA LEU A 180 2.28 15.11 -10.03
C LEU A 180 3.46 15.15 -11.01
N HIS A 181 3.19 15.47 -12.27
CA HIS A 181 4.24 15.57 -13.29
C HIS A 181 5.23 16.71 -13.00
N GLU A 182 4.75 17.82 -12.46
CA GLU A 182 5.61 18.93 -12.02
C GLU A 182 6.51 18.50 -10.85
N ASP A 183 5.97 17.82 -9.84
CA ASP A 183 6.75 17.33 -8.70
C ASP A 183 7.84 16.34 -9.13
N ILE A 184 7.54 15.45 -10.10
CA ILE A 184 8.53 14.53 -10.67
C ILE A 184 9.65 15.30 -11.37
N LYS A 185 9.32 16.32 -12.19
CA LYS A 185 10.30 17.17 -12.88
C LYS A 185 11.19 17.93 -11.91
N ASN A 186 10.63 18.36 -10.78
CA ASN A 186 11.32 19.15 -9.75
C ASN A 186 12.05 18.27 -8.73
N GLY A 187 12.08 16.94 -8.89
CA GLY A 187 12.75 16.01 -7.98
C GLY A 187 12.11 15.94 -6.58
N GLN A 188 10.84 16.30 -6.46
CA GLN A 188 10.10 16.28 -5.19
C GLN A 188 9.41 14.94 -4.91
N MET A 189 9.43 14.01 -5.86
CA MET A 189 8.86 12.66 -5.76
C MET A 189 9.89 11.58 -6.01
#